data_1bfb0c6a136c1828d12e7f9a8f1dd74c
#
_entry.id   1bfb0c6a136c1828d12e7f9a8f1dd74c
#
_cell.length_a   1.000
_cell.length_b   1.000
_cell.length_c   1.000
_cell.angle_alpha   90.00
_cell.angle_beta   90.00
_cell.angle_gamma   90.00
#
_symmetry.space_group_name_H-M   'P 1'
#
loop_
_entity.id
_entity.type
_entity.pdbx_description
1 polymer ?
#
loop_
_entity_poly.entity_id
_entity_poly.type
_entity_poly.pdbx_seq_one_letter_code
_entity_poly.pdbx_strand_id
1 'polypeptide(L)'
;MKIHYFFKEIAVFSAVFVFLLLPSLSQGAVRDGAFSAWNFPFQQFVFMAFSFFFIAFELNLYSFSSLKNFLFPPFSKTNLKRGMFFFFLGFTALAALAFFFQILAGFVLEDGRKSPNLNFTAPENVKTWIFCILTFFSGAILEENIFRLYLPSFFRKLFPQKYLSGFLSAVPEFFPCILFALCHRYLGLFAVLNAFSAHIVLRLMFFRTSSPVLNYSVHFFYNILNVIFMIAAKN
;
A
#
# COMPACT_ATOMS: atom_id res chain seq x y z
N MET A 1 12.66 -17.32 -21.51
CA MET A 1 11.50 -17.81 -20.68
C MET A 1 10.71 -18.78 -21.54
N LYS A 2 10.37 -20.00 -21.05
CA LYS A 2 9.56 -20.95 -21.83
C LYS A 2 8.16 -20.35 -22.03
N ILE A 3 7.59 -20.45 -23.22
CA ILE A 3 6.28 -19.88 -23.60
C ILE A 3 5.17 -20.20 -22.57
N HIS A 4 5.10 -21.43 -22.09
CA HIS A 4 4.12 -21.84 -21.07
C HIS A 4 4.26 -21.06 -19.75
N TYR A 5 5.48 -20.75 -19.34
CA TYR A 5 5.73 -19.96 -18.12
C TYR A 5 5.27 -18.51 -18.30
N PHE A 6 5.48 -17.94 -19.48
CA PHE A 6 5.01 -16.58 -19.79
C PHE A 6 3.48 -16.47 -19.72
N PHE A 7 2.75 -17.40 -20.32
CA PHE A 7 1.28 -17.40 -20.27
C PHE A 7 0.74 -17.53 -18.83
N LYS A 8 1.41 -18.35 -18.01
CA LYS A 8 1.05 -18.52 -16.60
C LYS A 8 1.22 -17.20 -15.81
N GLU A 9 2.33 -16.49 -15.97
CA GLU A 9 2.58 -15.20 -15.34
C GLU A 9 1.55 -14.14 -15.77
N ILE A 10 1.23 -14.08 -17.06
CA ILE A 10 0.21 -13.16 -17.59
C ILE A 10 -1.18 -13.50 -17.06
N ALA A 11 -1.55 -14.76 -16.94
CA ALA A 11 -2.84 -15.16 -16.39
C ALA A 11 -2.99 -14.74 -14.92
N VAL A 12 -1.94 -14.95 -14.11
CA VAL A 12 -1.93 -14.52 -12.69
C VAL A 12 -1.99 -13.00 -12.60
N PHE A 13 -1.21 -12.27 -13.40
CA PHE A 13 -1.27 -10.81 -13.46
C PHE A 13 -2.66 -10.31 -13.87
N SER A 14 -3.30 -10.93 -14.86
CA SER A 14 -4.65 -10.58 -15.30
C SER A 14 -5.66 -10.74 -14.15
N ALA A 15 -5.54 -11.82 -13.38
CA ALA A 15 -6.38 -12.01 -12.18
C ALA A 15 -6.14 -10.90 -11.13
N VAL A 16 -4.88 -10.59 -10.82
CA VAL A 16 -4.53 -9.48 -9.89
C VAL A 16 -5.09 -8.16 -10.42
N PHE A 17 -4.91 -7.88 -11.72
CA PHE A 17 -5.39 -6.66 -12.35
C PHE A 17 -6.91 -6.53 -12.27
N VAL A 18 -7.65 -7.55 -12.69
CA VAL A 18 -9.12 -7.51 -12.76
C VAL A 18 -9.76 -7.47 -11.37
N PHE A 19 -9.26 -8.26 -10.42
CA PHE A 19 -9.90 -8.39 -9.11
C PHE A 19 -9.41 -7.39 -8.07
N LEU A 20 -8.17 -6.91 -8.15
CA LEU A 20 -7.59 -6.05 -7.12
C LEU A 20 -7.29 -4.62 -7.61
N LEU A 21 -6.76 -4.44 -8.83
CA LEU A 21 -6.37 -3.12 -9.33
C LEU A 21 -7.52 -2.39 -10.03
N LEU A 22 -8.23 -3.07 -10.93
CA LEU A 22 -9.28 -2.45 -11.73
C LEU A 22 -10.42 -1.83 -10.89
N PRO A 23 -10.91 -2.45 -9.80
CA PRO A 23 -11.91 -1.81 -8.95
C PRO A 23 -11.43 -0.47 -8.36
N SER A 24 -10.19 -0.42 -7.85
CA SER A 24 -9.61 0.81 -7.31
C SER A 24 -9.33 1.86 -8.39
N LEU A 25 -8.87 1.42 -9.58
CA LEU A 25 -8.63 2.30 -10.72
C LEU A 25 -9.92 2.82 -11.37
N SER A 26 -11.03 2.09 -11.28
CA SER A 26 -12.33 2.49 -11.83
C SER A 26 -13.19 3.28 -10.85
N GLN A 27 -12.83 3.32 -9.58
CA GLN A 27 -13.58 4.04 -8.56
C GLN A 27 -13.68 5.52 -8.93
N GLY A 28 -14.92 6.04 -8.96
CA GLY A 28 -15.20 7.45 -9.19
C GLY A 28 -14.70 8.34 -8.06
N ALA A 29 -14.57 9.65 -8.31
CA ALA A 29 -14.26 10.60 -7.26
C ALA A 29 -15.32 10.52 -6.15
N VAL A 30 -14.87 10.46 -4.91
CA VAL A 30 -15.76 10.49 -3.74
C VAL A 30 -16.31 11.92 -3.64
N ARG A 31 -17.53 12.14 -4.13
CA ARG A 31 -18.16 13.47 -4.09
C ARG A 31 -18.85 13.76 -2.77
N ASP A 32 -19.48 12.75 -2.16
CA ASP A 32 -20.19 12.85 -0.88
C ASP A 32 -19.96 11.57 -0.05
N GLY A 33 -18.79 11.00 -0.20
CA GLY A 33 -18.50 9.67 0.26
C GLY A 33 -18.32 9.62 1.75
N ALA A 34 -19.41 9.32 2.35
CA ALA A 34 -19.37 8.61 3.57
C ALA A 34 -18.42 7.41 3.42
N PHE A 35 -17.28 7.40 4.13
CA PHE A 35 -16.89 6.16 4.76
C PHE A 35 -18.05 5.87 5.73
N SER A 36 -19.16 5.42 5.17
CA SER A 36 -20.36 5.14 5.91
C SER A 36 -20.14 3.88 6.69
N ALA A 37 -20.58 3.87 7.91
CA ALA A 37 -20.70 2.72 8.80
C ALA A 37 -19.57 1.69 8.64
N TRP A 38 -18.56 1.76 9.52
CA TRP A 38 -17.51 0.77 9.62
C TRP A 38 -18.13 -0.63 9.82
N ASN A 39 -18.17 -1.39 8.72
CA ASN A 39 -18.61 -2.77 8.70
C ASN A 39 -17.39 -3.71 8.77
N PHE A 40 -17.65 -4.96 9.15
CA PHE A 40 -16.59 -5.96 9.12
C PHE A 40 -16.03 -6.12 7.69
N PRO A 41 -14.71 -5.93 7.46
CA PRO A 41 -14.12 -5.87 6.12
C PRO A 41 -13.89 -7.28 5.53
N PHE A 42 -14.94 -8.09 5.42
CA PHE A 42 -14.82 -9.49 4.96
C PHE A 42 -14.15 -9.62 3.60
N GLN A 43 -14.60 -8.84 2.62
CA GLN A 43 -14.05 -8.88 1.26
C GLN A 43 -12.55 -8.53 1.25
N GLN A 44 -12.14 -7.58 2.06
CA GLN A 44 -10.74 -7.16 2.15
C GLN A 44 -9.86 -8.24 2.79
N PHE A 45 -10.37 -8.98 3.79
CA PHE A 45 -9.68 -10.13 4.35
C PHE A 45 -9.50 -11.26 3.32
N VAL A 46 -10.52 -11.52 2.50
CA VAL A 46 -10.43 -12.48 1.40
C VAL A 46 -9.34 -12.05 0.41
N PHE A 47 -9.32 -10.79 -0.01
CA PHE A 47 -8.30 -10.28 -0.91
C PHE A 47 -6.91 -10.27 -0.29
N MET A 48 -6.79 -9.97 0.99
CA MET A 48 -5.53 -10.10 1.73
C MET A 48 -5.02 -11.55 1.70
N ALA A 49 -5.88 -12.54 1.93
CA ALA A 49 -5.50 -13.96 1.84
C ALA A 49 -5.03 -14.34 0.42
N PHE A 50 -5.76 -13.91 -0.61
CA PHE A 50 -5.32 -14.11 -2.00
C PHE A 50 -3.98 -13.42 -2.31
N SER A 51 -3.70 -12.27 -1.73
CA SER A 51 -2.42 -11.58 -1.94
C SER A 51 -1.23 -12.40 -1.44
N PHE A 52 -1.37 -13.13 -0.34
CA PHE A 52 -0.34 -14.07 0.12
C PHE A 52 -0.14 -15.23 -0.86
N PHE A 53 -1.21 -15.74 -1.45
CA PHE A 53 -1.11 -16.75 -2.49
C PHE A 53 -0.33 -16.22 -3.71
N PHE A 54 -0.63 -15.02 -4.18
CA PHE A 54 0.08 -14.41 -5.31
C PHE A 54 1.56 -14.19 -5.00
N ILE A 55 1.92 -13.73 -3.78
CA ILE A 55 3.33 -13.60 -3.38
C ILE A 55 4.02 -14.96 -3.33
N ALA A 56 3.38 -15.94 -2.69
CA ALA A 56 3.96 -17.27 -2.57
C ALA A 56 4.24 -17.88 -3.94
N PHE A 57 3.31 -17.69 -4.89
CA PHE A 57 3.46 -18.08 -6.28
C PHE A 57 4.61 -17.33 -6.96
N GLU A 58 4.61 -16.00 -6.88
CA GLU A 58 5.55 -15.12 -7.56
C GLU A 58 6.99 -15.30 -7.08
N LEU A 59 7.18 -15.48 -5.76
CA LEU A 59 8.49 -15.64 -5.14
C LEU A 59 8.90 -17.11 -4.93
N ASN A 60 8.12 -18.08 -5.42
CA ASN A 60 8.34 -19.52 -5.27
C ASN A 60 8.41 -19.97 -3.79
N LEU A 61 7.59 -19.35 -2.93
CA LEU A 61 7.51 -19.66 -1.50
C LEU A 61 6.44 -20.72 -1.22
N TYR A 62 6.58 -21.91 -1.80
CA TYR A 62 5.54 -22.95 -1.76
C TYR A 62 5.42 -23.71 -0.44
N SER A 63 6.31 -23.50 0.53
CA SER A 63 6.19 -24.08 1.84
C SER A 63 5.80 -23.03 2.89
N PHE A 64 5.03 -23.44 3.91
CA PHE A 64 4.68 -22.56 5.03
C PHE A 64 5.92 -22.01 5.74
N SER A 65 6.97 -22.84 5.87
CA SER A 65 8.23 -22.41 6.48
C SER A 65 8.96 -21.35 5.64
N SER A 66 8.97 -21.46 4.31
CA SER A 66 9.60 -20.45 3.44
C SER A 66 8.84 -19.13 3.48
N LEU A 67 7.51 -19.18 3.42
CA LEU A 67 6.66 -17.98 3.53
C LEU A 67 6.82 -17.33 4.92
N LYS A 68 6.78 -18.11 5.99
CA LYS A 68 7.00 -17.64 7.37
C LYS A 68 8.35 -16.95 7.51
N ASN A 69 9.44 -17.57 7.04
CA ASN A 69 10.79 -17.00 7.13
C ASN A 69 10.96 -15.74 6.28
N PHE A 70 10.25 -15.65 5.17
CA PHE A 70 10.23 -14.44 4.34
C PHE A 70 9.50 -13.29 5.05
N LEU A 71 8.33 -13.55 5.62
CA LEU A 71 7.54 -12.53 6.32
C LEU A 71 8.17 -12.12 7.66
N PHE A 72 8.67 -13.11 8.40
CA PHE A 72 9.25 -12.97 9.74
C PHE A 72 10.69 -13.48 9.72
N PRO A 73 11.64 -12.73 9.16
CA PRO A 73 13.04 -13.14 9.19
C PRO A 73 13.51 -13.31 10.65
N PRO A 74 14.41 -14.26 10.92
CA PRO A 74 14.83 -14.55 12.29
C PRO A 74 15.42 -13.32 12.97
N PHE A 75 14.90 -13.02 14.17
CA PHE A 75 15.28 -11.85 14.94
C PHE A 75 16.64 -12.06 15.61
N SER A 76 17.59 -11.17 15.29
CA SER A 76 18.77 -10.92 16.15
C SER A 76 18.59 -9.58 16.89
N LYS A 77 19.31 -9.37 18.02
CA LYS A 77 19.25 -8.08 18.76
C LYS A 77 19.66 -6.88 17.88
N THR A 78 20.59 -7.06 16.96
CA THR A 78 20.99 -6.05 15.99
C THR A 78 19.91 -5.77 14.96
N ASN A 79 19.20 -6.79 14.50
CA ASN A 79 18.08 -6.66 13.59
C ASN A 79 16.88 -5.93 14.25
N LEU A 80 16.64 -6.15 15.54
CA LEU A 80 15.58 -5.46 16.26
C LEU A 80 15.84 -3.95 16.37
N LYS A 81 17.05 -3.53 16.80
CA LYS A 81 17.42 -2.11 16.86
C LYS A 81 17.30 -1.43 15.48
N ARG A 82 17.81 -2.09 14.45
CA ARG A 82 17.69 -1.60 13.07
C ARG A 82 16.23 -1.52 12.63
N GLY A 83 15.43 -2.53 12.94
CA GLY A 83 13.99 -2.54 12.64
C GLY A 83 13.25 -1.39 13.32
N MET A 84 13.49 -1.15 14.61
CA MET A 84 12.91 -0.02 15.34
C MET A 84 13.33 1.33 14.73
N PHE A 85 14.61 1.50 14.41
CA PHE A 85 15.11 2.72 13.75
C PHE A 85 14.36 2.98 12.44
N PHE A 86 14.25 1.98 11.56
CA PHE A 86 13.54 2.14 10.28
C PHE A 86 12.03 2.28 10.46
N PHE A 87 11.44 1.68 11.50
CA PHE A 87 10.03 1.90 11.82
C PHE A 87 9.76 3.38 12.13
N PHE A 88 10.49 3.97 13.07
CA PHE A 88 10.29 5.37 13.43
C PHE A 88 10.67 6.32 12.29
N LEU A 89 11.75 6.05 11.56
CA LEU A 89 12.15 6.85 10.40
C LEU A 89 11.06 6.82 9.30
N GLY A 90 10.59 5.64 8.94
CA GLY A 90 9.54 5.47 7.93
C GLY A 90 8.22 6.10 8.36
N PHE A 91 7.80 5.85 9.60
CA PHE A 91 6.57 6.43 10.15
C PHE A 91 6.61 7.97 10.19
N THR A 92 7.72 8.54 10.67
CA THR A 92 7.90 10.00 10.71
C THR A 92 7.94 10.60 9.29
N ALA A 93 8.61 9.93 8.34
CA ALA A 93 8.65 10.38 6.96
C ALA A 93 7.24 10.38 6.32
N LEU A 94 6.44 9.33 6.54
CA LEU A 94 5.06 9.27 6.04
C LEU A 94 4.18 10.33 6.68
N ALA A 95 4.29 10.53 8.00
CA ALA A 95 3.55 11.57 8.72
C ALA A 95 3.90 12.98 8.20
N ALA A 96 5.20 13.25 7.98
CA ALA A 96 5.67 14.52 7.42
C ALA A 96 5.14 14.76 5.99
N LEU A 97 5.12 13.72 5.15
CA LEU A 97 4.55 13.80 3.80
C LEU A 97 3.06 14.12 3.83
N ALA A 98 2.28 13.42 4.68
CA ALA A 98 0.84 13.68 4.82
C ALA A 98 0.58 15.13 5.24
N PHE A 99 1.32 15.61 6.24
CA PHE A 99 1.22 16.98 6.71
C PHE A 99 1.61 18.00 5.62
N PHE A 100 2.70 17.75 4.91
CA PHE A 100 3.13 18.58 3.78
C PHE A 100 2.06 18.71 2.69
N PHE A 101 1.49 17.58 2.23
CA PHE A 101 0.46 17.61 1.20
C PHE A 101 -0.86 18.20 1.70
N GLN A 102 -1.18 18.08 2.98
CA GLN A 102 -2.34 18.74 3.57
C GLN A 102 -2.18 20.27 3.59
N ILE A 103 -1.01 20.77 3.98
CA ILE A 103 -0.69 22.20 3.93
C ILE A 103 -0.74 22.70 2.48
N LEU A 104 -0.09 21.97 1.55
CA LEU A 104 -0.06 22.35 0.14
C LEU A 104 -1.47 22.40 -0.47
N ALA A 105 -2.32 21.43 -0.12
CA ALA A 105 -3.72 21.43 -0.53
C ALA A 105 -4.46 22.67 0.00
N GLY A 106 -4.21 23.07 1.23
CA GLY A 106 -4.78 24.29 1.82
C GLY A 106 -4.39 25.56 1.09
N PHE A 107 -3.14 25.67 0.63
CA PHE A 107 -2.68 26.85 -0.14
C PHE A 107 -3.20 26.88 -1.58
N VAL A 108 -3.33 25.73 -2.24
CA VAL A 108 -3.72 25.66 -3.67
C VAL A 108 -5.24 25.75 -3.85
N LEU A 109 -6.01 25.33 -2.84
CA LEU A 109 -7.48 25.29 -2.91
C LEU A 109 -8.11 26.55 -2.27
N GLU A 110 -7.50 27.73 -2.43
CA GLU A 110 -7.90 29.03 -1.82
C GLU A 110 -9.37 29.44 -2.04
N ASP A 111 -10.08 28.85 -2.97
CA ASP A 111 -11.45 29.26 -3.36
C ASP A 111 -12.58 28.53 -2.59
N GLY A 112 -12.42 28.26 -1.31
CA GLY A 112 -13.51 27.64 -0.52
C GLY A 112 -13.90 26.23 -1.03
N ARG A 113 -13.28 25.72 -2.08
CA ARG A 113 -13.28 24.32 -2.43
C ARG A 113 -12.40 23.61 -1.40
N LYS A 114 -12.97 23.43 -0.21
CA LYS A 114 -12.42 22.46 0.72
C LYS A 114 -11.99 21.27 -0.12
N SER A 115 -10.73 20.80 0.06
CA SER A 115 -10.34 19.45 -0.32
C SER A 115 -11.58 18.60 -0.19
N PRO A 116 -12.01 17.79 -1.18
CA PRO A 116 -13.27 17.10 -1.08
C PRO A 116 -13.34 16.58 0.33
N ASN A 117 -14.18 17.22 1.16
CA ASN A 117 -14.29 16.83 2.55
C ASN A 117 -14.80 15.44 2.43
N LEU A 118 -13.87 14.50 2.51
CA LEU A 118 -14.22 13.14 2.76
C LEU A 118 -15.13 13.27 3.97
N ASN A 119 -16.44 13.07 3.77
CA ASN A 119 -17.39 12.95 4.87
C ASN A 119 -17.00 11.69 5.63
N PHE A 120 -15.83 11.81 6.30
CA PHE A 120 -15.29 10.76 7.12
C PHE A 120 -16.20 10.61 8.32
N THR A 121 -16.89 9.50 8.39
CA THR A 121 -17.64 9.12 9.58
C THR A 121 -16.66 8.55 10.58
N ALA A 122 -16.39 9.32 11.66
CA ALA A 122 -15.53 8.84 12.72
C ALA A 122 -16.12 7.56 13.35
N PRO A 123 -15.28 6.60 13.77
CA PRO A 123 -15.75 5.49 14.58
C PRO A 123 -16.32 6.01 15.92
N GLU A 124 -17.59 5.71 16.23
CA GLU A 124 -18.30 6.27 17.37
C GLU A 124 -18.24 5.38 18.62
N ASN A 125 -17.98 4.08 18.45
CA ASN A 125 -17.99 3.11 19.53
C ASN A 125 -16.89 2.06 19.34
N VAL A 126 -16.67 1.24 20.36
CA VAL A 126 -15.62 0.20 20.37
C VAL A 126 -15.73 -0.75 19.17
N LYS A 127 -16.94 -1.16 18.78
CA LYS A 127 -17.16 -2.06 17.64
C LYS A 127 -16.71 -1.43 16.33
N THR A 128 -17.08 -0.19 16.08
CA THR A 128 -16.68 0.55 14.87
C THR A 128 -15.19 0.87 14.85
N TRP A 129 -14.55 1.12 16.00
CA TRP A 129 -13.11 1.21 16.11
C TRP A 129 -12.39 -0.09 15.78
N ILE A 130 -12.90 -1.24 16.27
CA ILE A 130 -12.36 -2.55 15.91
C ILE A 130 -12.44 -2.77 14.39
N PHE A 131 -13.58 -2.45 13.76
CA PHE A 131 -13.72 -2.62 12.32
C PHE A 131 -12.82 -1.65 11.52
N CYS A 132 -12.65 -0.41 11.98
CA CYS A 132 -11.71 0.54 11.42
C CYS A 132 -10.27 -0.01 11.46
N ILE A 133 -9.83 -0.50 12.62
CA ILE A 133 -8.50 -1.10 12.80
C ILE A 133 -8.31 -2.31 11.88
N LEU A 134 -9.30 -3.21 11.82
CA LEU A 134 -9.24 -4.39 10.96
C LEU A 134 -9.20 -4.02 9.47
N THR A 135 -9.93 -2.98 9.06
CA THR A 135 -9.92 -2.46 7.69
C THR A 135 -8.52 -1.96 7.30
N PHE A 136 -7.93 -1.11 8.12
CA PHE A 136 -6.59 -0.58 7.82
C PHE A 136 -5.49 -1.61 7.95
N PHE A 137 -5.62 -2.57 8.89
CA PHE A 137 -4.68 -3.67 9.02
C PHE A 137 -4.68 -4.56 7.77
N SER A 138 -5.86 -5.03 7.35
CA SER A 138 -5.97 -5.89 6.16
C SER A 138 -5.62 -5.14 4.87
N GLY A 139 -5.97 -3.84 4.78
CA GLY A 139 -5.61 -2.98 3.66
C GLY A 139 -4.11 -2.77 3.53
N ALA A 140 -3.43 -2.44 4.62
CA ALA A 140 -1.98 -2.26 4.61
C ALA A 140 -1.25 -3.53 4.15
N ILE A 141 -1.65 -4.70 4.65
CA ILE A 141 -1.05 -5.99 4.21
C ILE A 141 -1.32 -6.24 2.73
N LEU A 142 -2.58 -6.09 2.29
CA LEU A 142 -2.96 -6.28 0.88
C LEU A 142 -2.15 -5.38 -0.05
N GLU A 143 -2.08 -4.10 0.26
CA GLU A 143 -1.39 -3.12 -0.58
C GLU A 143 0.12 -3.34 -0.61
N GLU A 144 0.75 -3.62 0.53
CA GLU A 144 2.19 -3.94 0.56
C GLU A 144 2.49 -5.21 -0.24
N ASN A 145 1.65 -6.24 -0.10
CA ASN A 145 1.80 -7.49 -0.82
C ASN A 145 1.75 -7.30 -2.34
N ILE A 146 0.78 -6.52 -2.81
CA ILE A 146 0.58 -6.32 -4.25
C ILE A 146 1.61 -5.32 -4.81
N PHE A 147 1.75 -4.15 -4.22
CA PHE A 147 2.51 -3.06 -4.83
C PHE A 147 4.01 -3.08 -4.50
N ARG A 148 4.45 -3.70 -3.40
CA ARG A 148 5.87 -3.74 -2.99
C ARG A 148 6.52 -5.09 -3.21
N LEU A 149 5.74 -6.18 -3.22
CA LEU A 149 6.28 -7.53 -3.39
C LEU A 149 5.93 -8.13 -4.75
N TYR A 150 4.64 -8.30 -5.05
CA TYR A 150 4.18 -8.98 -6.25
C TYR A 150 4.53 -8.20 -7.54
N LEU A 151 4.01 -6.98 -7.70
CA LEU A 151 4.17 -6.22 -8.94
C LEU A 151 5.63 -5.94 -9.32
N PRO A 152 6.52 -5.49 -8.40
CA PRO A 152 7.92 -5.30 -8.76
C PRO A 152 8.61 -6.60 -9.20
N SER A 153 8.26 -7.73 -8.57
CA SER A 153 8.80 -9.04 -8.96
C SER A 153 8.30 -9.45 -10.34
N PHE A 154 7.00 -9.34 -10.59
CA PHE A 154 6.37 -9.60 -11.89
C PHE A 154 7.01 -8.75 -12.99
N PHE A 155 7.12 -7.43 -12.80
CA PHE A 155 7.71 -6.56 -13.81
C PHE A 155 9.21 -6.83 -14.04
N ARG A 156 9.97 -7.23 -13.02
CA ARG A 156 11.37 -7.66 -13.21
C ARG A 156 11.48 -8.94 -14.04
N LYS A 157 10.54 -9.86 -13.94
CA LYS A 157 10.50 -11.06 -14.79
C LYS A 157 10.10 -10.72 -16.22
N LEU A 158 9.12 -9.81 -16.39
CA LEU A 158 8.64 -9.36 -17.70
C LEU A 158 9.70 -8.52 -18.43
N PHE A 159 10.41 -7.66 -17.69
CA PHE A 159 11.46 -6.77 -18.16
C PHE A 159 12.81 -7.11 -17.48
N PRO A 160 13.50 -8.19 -17.92
CA PRO A 160 14.76 -8.58 -17.28
C PRO A 160 15.82 -7.48 -17.41
N GLN A 161 16.41 -7.08 -16.30
CA GLN A 161 17.37 -5.95 -16.23
C GLN A 161 18.57 -6.09 -17.17
N LYS A 162 18.97 -7.33 -17.52
CA LYS A 162 20.06 -7.58 -18.48
C LYS A 162 19.81 -7.02 -19.88
N TYR A 163 18.53 -6.74 -20.22
CA TYR A 163 18.14 -6.16 -21.52
C TYR A 163 17.75 -4.68 -21.41
N LEU A 164 17.74 -4.13 -20.20
CA LEU A 164 17.36 -2.74 -19.95
C LEU A 164 18.58 -1.94 -19.52
N SER A 165 18.75 -0.77 -20.11
CA SER A 165 19.81 0.18 -19.74
C SER A 165 19.21 1.54 -19.39
N GLY A 166 19.94 2.32 -18.61
CA GLY A 166 19.53 3.65 -18.24
C GLY A 166 18.16 3.71 -17.54
N PHE A 167 17.31 4.62 -17.93
CA PHE A 167 15.98 4.84 -17.35
C PHE A 167 15.07 3.61 -17.39
N LEU A 168 15.19 2.78 -18.43
CA LEU A 168 14.34 1.59 -18.58
C LEU A 168 14.58 0.55 -17.48
N SER A 169 15.76 0.53 -16.86
CA SER A 169 16.04 -0.36 -15.73
C SER A 169 15.21 -0.05 -14.47
N ALA A 170 14.66 1.16 -14.38
CA ALA A 170 13.80 1.58 -13.28
C ALA A 170 12.31 1.20 -13.46
N VAL A 171 11.90 0.76 -14.67
CA VAL A 171 10.50 0.44 -14.98
C VAL A 171 9.87 -0.54 -14.00
N PRO A 172 10.53 -1.65 -13.58
CA PRO A 172 9.96 -2.59 -12.62
C PRO A 172 9.65 -1.97 -11.24
N GLU A 173 10.31 -0.90 -10.87
CA GLU A 173 10.09 -0.18 -9.62
C GLU A 173 9.11 0.98 -9.78
N PHE A 174 9.21 1.69 -10.89
CA PHE A 174 8.43 2.92 -11.13
C PHE A 174 6.97 2.62 -11.50
N PHE A 175 6.73 1.54 -12.26
CA PHE A 175 5.38 1.19 -12.70
C PHE A 175 4.44 0.82 -11.54
N PRO A 176 4.84 -0.04 -10.57
CA PRO A 176 4.05 -0.27 -9.36
C PRO A 176 3.78 0.99 -8.55
N CYS A 177 4.75 1.94 -8.50
CA CYS A 177 4.60 3.21 -7.82
C CYS A 177 3.47 4.06 -8.45
N ILE A 178 3.47 4.18 -9.78
CA ILE A 178 2.40 4.88 -10.51
C ILE A 178 1.04 4.22 -10.30
N LEU A 179 0.97 2.88 -10.43
CA LEU A 179 -0.28 2.15 -10.24
C LEU A 179 -0.83 2.35 -8.84
N PHE A 180 0.03 2.29 -7.81
CA PHE A 180 -0.38 2.55 -6.43
C PHE A 180 -0.96 3.96 -6.25
N ALA A 181 -0.27 4.96 -6.79
CA ALA A 181 -0.74 6.34 -6.73
C ALA A 181 -2.09 6.53 -7.44
N LEU A 182 -2.25 5.95 -8.63
CA LEU A 182 -3.50 6.02 -9.41
C LEU A 182 -4.66 5.29 -8.73
N CYS A 183 -4.41 4.24 -7.95
CA CYS A 183 -5.44 3.59 -7.12
C CYS A 183 -6.02 4.54 -6.05
N HIS A 184 -5.34 5.65 -5.73
CA HIS A 184 -5.80 6.67 -4.78
C HIS A 184 -6.45 7.89 -5.45
N ARG A 185 -6.62 7.88 -6.81
CA ARG A 185 -7.15 9.02 -7.56
C ARG A 185 -8.55 9.47 -7.12
N TYR A 186 -9.35 8.57 -6.58
CA TYR A 186 -10.70 8.86 -6.09
C TYR A 186 -10.71 9.83 -4.90
N LEU A 187 -9.57 9.98 -4.21
CA LEU A 187 -9.36 10.92 -3.10
C LEU A 187 -8.83 12.30 -3.55
N GLY A 188 -8.56 12.47 -4.86
CA GLY A 188 -8.07 13.71 -5.44
C GLY A 188 -6.55 13.76 -5.67
N LEU A 189 -6.09 14.85 -6.31
CA LEU A 189 -4.70 14.99 -6.77
C LEU A 189 -3.67 14.91 -5.63
N PHE A 190 -3.93 15.60 -4.52
CA PHE A 190 -2.99 15.59 -3.38
C PHE A 190 -2.87 14.23 -2.72
N ALA A 191 -3.94 13.43 -2.73
CA ALA A 191 -3.88 12.04 -2.27
C ALA A 191 -3.05 11.16 -3.22
N VAL A 192 -3.14 11.37 -4.54
CA VAL A 192 -2.29 10.71 -5.54
C VAL A 192 -0.82 11.03 -5.31
N LEU A 193 -0.47 12.31 -5.11
CA LEU A 193 0.90 12.74 -4.86
C LEU A 193 1.44 12.21 -3.52
N ASN A 194 0.60 12.22 -2.49
CA ASN A 194 0.94 11.63 -1.20
C ASN A 194 1.16 10.12 -1.31
N ALA A 195 0.26 9.40 -1.97
CA ALA A 195 0.39 7.95 -2.18
C ALA A 195 1.64 7.60 -3.00
N PHE A 196 1.95 8.38 -4.05
CA PHE A 196 3.19 8.23 -4.82
C PHE A 196 4.43 8.36 -3.93
N SER A 197 4.51 9.43 -3.14
CA SER A 197 5.63 9.69 -2.25
C SER A 197 5.73 8.65 -1.12
N ALA A 198 4.58 8.26 -0.55
CA ALA A 198 4.52 7.20 0.46
C ALA A 198 4.99 5.85 -0.08
N HIS A 199 4.64 5.52 -1.34
CA HIS A 199 5.15 4.32 -1.98
C HIS A 199 6.67 4.32 -2.04
N ILE A 200 7.30 5.44 -2.43
CA ILE A 200 8.76 5.55 -2.50
C ILE A 200 9.39 5.31 -1.11
N VAL A 201 8.86 5.95 -0.06
CA VAL A 201 9.38 5.78 1.32
C VAL A 201 9.30 4.31 1.75
N LEU A 202 8.13 3.68 1.61
CA LEU A 202 7.94 2.28 1.99
C LEU A 202 8.79 1.32 1.15
N ARG A 203 8.98 1.61 -0.13
CA ARG A 203 9.83 0.80 -1.01
C ARG A 203 11.30 0.91 -0.62
N LEU A 204 11.81 2.11 -0.32
CA LEU A 204 13.17 2.33 0.17
C LEU A 204 13.39 1.64 1.51
N MET A 205 12.41 1.70 2.40
CA MET A 205 12.43 1.01 3.70
C MET A 205 12.52 -0.51 3.50
N PHE A 206 11.73 -1.07 2.58
CA PHE A 206 11.79 -2.50 2.24
C PHE A 206 13.17 -2.89 1.69
N PHE A 207 13.77 -2.10 0.79
CA PHE A 207 15.13 -2.36 0.30
C PHE A 207 16.19 -2.37 1.41
N ARG A 208 16.01 -1.54 2.43
CA ARG A 208 16.97 -1.45 3.55
C ARG A 208 16.78 -2.52 4.61
N THR A 209 15.56 -3.03 4.77
CA THR A 209 15.21 -3.93 5.88
C THR A 209 14.93 -5.35 5.43
N SER A 210 14.51 -5.56 4.19
CA SER A 210 14.00 -6.82 3.64
C SER A 210 12.88 -7.44 4.50
N SER A 211 12.13 -6.62 5.24
CA SER A 211 11.10 -7.06 6.17
C SER A 211 9.71 -6.60 5.73
N PRO A 212 8.87 -7.49 5.17
CA PRO A 212 7.50 -7.17 4.82
C PRO A 212 6.69 -6.73 6.04
N VAL A 213 6.84 -7.41 7.17
CA VAL A 213 6.10 -7.12 8.42
C VAL A 213 6.39 -5.72 8.93
N LEU A 214 7.63 -5.23 8.79
CA LEU A 214 7.95 -3.86 9.17
C LEU A 214 7.20 -2.85 8.28
N ASN A 215 7.12 -3.09 6.99
CA ASN A 215 6.34 -2.27 6.06
C ASN A 215 4.85 -2.29 6.41
N TYR A 216 4.26 -3.48 6.65
CA TYR A 216 2.86 -3.60 7.09
C TYR A 216 2.59 -2.76 8.34
N SER A 217 3.50 -2.84 9.33
CA SER A 217 3.35 -2.11 10.58
C SER A 217 3.41 -0.60 10.37
N VAL A 218 4.41 -0.10 9.65
CA VAL A 218 4.55 1.34 9.40
C VAL A 218 3.35 1.87 8.61
N HIS A 219 2.93 1.17 7.56
CA HIS A 219 1.78 1.55 6.75
C HIS A 219 0.48 1.54 7.55
N PHE A 220 0.25 0.50 8.32
CA PHE A 220 -0.93 0.39 9.19
C PHE A 220 -1.00 1.54 10.21
N PHE A 221 0.07 1.79 10.97
CA PHE A 221 0.08 2.87 11.96
C PHE A 221 -0.03 4.24 11.31
N TYR A 222 0.53 4.43 10.12
CA TYR A 222 0.33 5.65 9.34
C TYR A 222 -1.15 5.86 8.96
N ASN A 223 -1.85 4.83 8.54
CA ASN A 223 -3.28 4.91 8.22
C ASN A 223 -4.12 5.25 9.46
N ILE A 224 -3.82 4.65 10.61
CA ILE A 224 -4.49 4.99 11.88
C ILE A 224 -4.22 6.44 12.28
N LEU A 225 -2.97 6.92 12.13
CA LEU A 225 -2.64 8.32 12.41
C LEU A 225 -3.47 9.29 11.54
N ASN A 226 -3.64 8.99 10.25
CA ASN A 226 -4.48 9.80 9.36
C ASN A 226 -5.94 9.85 9.82
N VAL A 227 -6.49 8.73 10.31
CA VAL A 227 -7.85 8.70 10.90
C VAL A 227 -7.93 9.64 12.12
N ILE A 228 -6.96 9.54 13.01
CA ILE A 228 -6.92 10.40 14.22
C ILE A 228 -6.83 11.87 13.81
N PHE A 229 -6.01 12.23 12.83
CA PHE A 229 -5.92 13.62 12.33
C PHE A 229 -7.22 14.08 11.69
N MET A 230 -7.91 13.24 10.91
CA MET A 230 -9.21 13.60 10.33
C MET A 230 -10.28 13.83 11.38
N ILE A 231 -10.28 13.06 12.47
CA ILE A 231 -11.18 13.26 13.61
C ILE A 231 -10.86 14.58 14.32
N ALA A 232 -9.57 14.84 14.62
CA ALA A 232 -9.14 16.06 15.30
C ALA A 232 -9.41 17.34 14.47
N ALA A 233 -9.32 17.27 13.16
CA ALA A 233 -9.59 18.41 12.28
C ALA A 233 -11.10 18.70 12.10
N LYS A 234 -11.98 17.79 12.52
CA LYS A 234 -13.43 17.94 12.42
C LYS A 234 -14.04 18.59 13.68
N ASN A 235 -13.34 18.48 14.82
CA ASN A 235 -13.72 19.08 16.10
C ASN A 235 -13.12 20.48 16.22
#